data_aba0f82e4154d54339e21ba4b2d4a229
#
_entry.id   aba0f82e4154d54339e21ba4b2d4a229
#
_cell.length_a   1.000
_cell.length_b   1.000
_cell.length_c   1.000
_cell.angle_alpha   90.00
_cell.angle_beta   90.00
_cell.angle_gamma   90.00
#
_symmetry.space_group_name_H-M   'P 1'
#
loop_
_entity.id
_entity.type
_entity.pdbx_description
1 polymer ?
#
loop_
_entity_poly.entity_id
_entity_poly.type
_entity_poly.pdbx_seq_one_letter_code
_entity_poly.pdbx_strand_id
1 'polypeptide(L)'
;MMDKIRDFFKTFMLIELVKGMALTGRHLFARKITVQFPEEKTPQSPRFRGLHALRRYPNGEERCIACKLCEAVCPALAITIESAVRDDGTRRTTRYDIDLTKCIFCGFCEESCPVDSIVETRLLEYHGEKRGDLYYTKDMLLAVGDAYEAQIAKDRESDASYR
;
A
#
# COMPACT_ATOMS: atom_id res chain seq x y z
N MET A 1 -60.03 2.93 -0.24
CA MET A 1 -60.43 1.72 0.50
C MET A 1 -59.77 0.46 -0.11
N MET A 2 -59.70 0.32 -1.41
CA MET A 2 -59.06 -0.81 -2.09
C MET A 2 -57.57 -0.98 -1.79
N ASP A 3 -56.81 0.11 -1.67
CA ASP A 3 -55.37 0.07 -1.35
C ASP A 3 -55.07 -0.53 0.04
N LYS A 4 -55.86 -0.16 1.04
CA LYS A 4 -55.72 -0.72 2.40
C LYS A 4 -56.02 -2.21 2.46
N ILE A 5 -57.00 -2.67 1.66
CA ILE A 5 -57.33 -4.10 1.53
C ILE A 5 -56.20 -4.86 0.83
N ARG A 6 -55.65 -4.28 -0.25
CA ARG A 6 -54.50 -4.85 -0.97
C ARG A 6 -53.25 -4.95 -0.07
N ASP A 7 -52.96 -3.90 0.71
CA ASP A 7 -51.84 -3.89 1.61
C ASP A 7 -51.99 -4.87 2.77
N PHE A 8 -53.23 -5.03 3.28
CA PHE A 8 -53.55 -6.06 4.27
C PHE A 8 -53.27 -7.47 3.74
N PHE A 9 -53.74 -7.78 2.51
CA PHE A 9 -53.46 -9.09 1.90
C PHE A 9 -51.98 -9.31 1.59
N LYS A 10 -51.25 -8.28 1.14
CA LYS A 10 -49.79 -8.38 0.92
C LYS A 10 -49.06 -8.68 2.23
N THR A 11 -49.40 -7.99 3.31
CA THR A 11 -48.81 -8.21 4.62
C THR A 11 -49.15 -9.57 5.20
N PHE A 12 -50.44 -9.99 5.10
CA PHE A 12 -50.88 -11.28 5.58
C PHE A 12 -50.23 -12.46 4.82
N MET A 13 -50.10 -12.34 3.50
CA MET A 13 -49.44 -13.34 2.66
C MET A 13 -47.94 -13.30 2.68
N LEU A 14 -47.33 -12.40 3.48
CA LEU A 14 -45.90 -12.25 3.61
C LEU A 14 -45.17 -12.11 2.25
N ILE A 15 -45.79 -11.44 1.28
CA ILE A 15 -45.29 -11.33 -0.08
C ILE A 15 -43.88 -10.70 -0.13
N GLU A 16 -43.63 -9.73 0.70
CA GLU A 16 -42.30 -9.09 0.79
C GLU A 16 -41.23 -10.06 1.32
N LEU A 17 -41.60 -10.97 2.23
CA LEU A 17 -40.69 -12.03 2.69
C LEU A 17 -40.36 -13.01 1.56
N VAL A 18 -41.39 -13.44 0.80
CA VAL A 18 -41.19 -14.32 -0.36
C VAL A 18 -40.31 -13.67 -1.42
N LYS A 19 -40.50 -12.38 -1.71
CA LYS A 19 -39.62 -11.62 -2.62
C LYS A 19 -38.19 -11.56 -2.10
N GLY A 20 -37.97 -11.30 -0.80
CA GLY A 20 -36.67 -11.33 -0.18
C GLY A 20 -35.99 -12.69 -0.29
N MET A 21 -36.74 -13.77 -0.02
CA MET A 21 -36.24 -15.14 -0.17
C MET A 21 -35.90 -15.48 -1.65
N ALA A 22 -36.72 -15.03 -2.59
CA ALA A 22 -36.43 -15.20 -4.02
C ALA A 22 -35.16 -14.44 -4.46
N LEU A 23 -34.95 -13.26 -3.93
CA LEU A 23 -33.72 -12.49 -4.19
C LEU A 23 -32.48 -13.21 -3.65
N THR A 24 -32.49 -13.65 -2.40
CA THR A 24 -31.36 -14.40 -1.80
C THR A 24 -31.15 -15.74 -2.51
N GLY A 25 -32.24 -16.46 -2.86
CA GLY A 25 -32.18 -17.69 -3.64
C GLY A 25 -31.51 -17.49 -5.01
N ARG A 26 -31.81 -16.40 -5.70
CA ARG A 26 -31.15 -16.06 -6.98
C ARG A 26 -29.67 -15.87 -6.80
N HIS A 27 -29.24 -15.20 -5.73
CA HIS A 27 -27.83 -14.98 -5.44
C HIS A 27 -27.09 -16.25 -5.03
N LEU A 28 -27.76 -17.26 -4.50
CA LEU A 28 -27.17 -18.56 -4.19
C LEU A 28 -26.59 -19.23 -5.45
N PHE A 29 -27.28 -19.08 -6.60
CA PHE A 29 -26.86 -19.65 -7.88
C PHE A 29 -26.10 -18.68 -8.78
N ALA A 30 -25.92 -17.42 -8.36
CA ALA A 30 -25.16 -16.44 -9.10
C ALA A 30 -23.65 -16.74 -9.02
N ARG A 31 -22.91 -16.25 -10.04
CA ARG A 31 -21.43 -16.33 -9.99
C ARG A 31 -20.92 -15.60 -8.74
N LYS A 32 -20.07 -16.27 -7.98
CA LYS A 32 -19.42 -15.69 -6.82
C LYS A 32 -18.47 -14.57 -7.26
N ILE A 33 -18.53 -13.43 -6.57
CA ILE A 33 -17.66 -12.27 -6.77
C ILE A 33 -16.57 -12.18 -5.68
N THR A 34 -16.64 -13.07 -4.68
CA THR A 34 -15.68 -13.13 -3.59
C THR A 34 -14.33 -13.60 -4.10
N VAL A 35 -13.28 -12.86 -3.79
CA VAL A 35 -11.89 -13.27 -4.01
C VAL A 35 -11.50 -14.26 -2.92
N GLN A 36 -11.02 -15.43 -3.30
CA GLN A 36 -10.63 -16.51 -2.38
C GLN A 36 -9.20 -16.29 -1.90
N PHE A 37 -9.01 -15.36 -0.97
CA PHE A 37 -7.70 -15.16 -0.34
C PHE A 37 -7.39 -16.34 0.61
N PRO A 38 -6.13 -16.87 0.65
CA PRO A 38 -4.92 -16.37 -0.02
C PRO A 38 -4.65 -16.94 -1.43
N GLU A 39 -5.46 -17.89 -1.91
CA GLU A 39 -5.25 -18.55 -3.21
C GLU A 39 -5.41 -17.58 -4.37
N GLU A 40 -6.38 -16.67 -4.26
CA GLU A 40 -6.61 -15.58 -5.20
C GLU A 40 -6.28 -14.24 -4.54
N LYS A 41 -5.48 -13.42 -5.22
CA LYS A 41 -5.12 -12.08 -4.74
C LYS A 41 -5.78 -11.00 -5.58
N THR A 42 -6.27 -9.96 -4.92
CA THR A 42 -6.78 -8.78 -5.62
C THR A 42 -5.61 -8.05 -6.31
N PRO A 43 -5.70 -7.74 -7.60
CA PRO A 43 -4.66 -7.00 -8.31
C PRO A 43 -4.51 -5.61 -7.71
N GLN A 44 -3.29 -5.27 -7.31
CA GLN A 44 -2.97 -3.96 -6.75
C GLN A 44 -2.69 -2.93 -7.85
N SER A 45 -3.13 -1.70 -7.62
CA SER A 45 -2.83 -0.57 -8.51
C SER A 45 -1.32 -0.26 -8.54
N PRO A 46 -0.78 0.28 -9.65
CA PRO A 46 0.57 0.83 -9.69
C PRO A 46 0.86 1.91 -8.64
N ARG A 47 -0.19 2.57 -8.15
CA ARG A 47 -0.12 3.60 -7.11
C ARG A 47 -0.50 3.08 -5.72
N PHE A 48 -0.43 1.77 -5.52
CA PHE A 48 -0.71 1.20 -4.22
C PHE A 48 0.39 1.60 -3.23
N ARG A 49 -0.02 2.02 -2.06
CA ARG A 49 0.87 2.46 -0.98
C ARG A 49 1.06 1.34 0.03
N GLY A 50 1.97 0.42 -0.30
CA GLY A 50 2.35 -0.69 0.58
C GLY A 50 3.74 -0.50 1.19
N LEU A 51 4.44 -1.60 1.44
CA LEU A 51 5.74 -1.59 2.09
C LEU A 51 6.75 -0.68 1.37
N HIS A 52 7.49 0.10 2.13
CA HIS A 52 8.53 1.00 1.62
C HIS A 52 9.74 0.22 1.11
N ALA A 53 10.38 0.78 0.09
CA ALA A 53 11.63 0.28 -0.47
C ALA A 53 12.60 1.43 -0.77
N LEU A 54 13.89 1.18 -0.62
CA LEU A 54 14.95 2.07 -1.08
C LEU A 54 15.55 1.51 -2.38
N ARG A 55 15.64 2.35 -3.41
CA ARG A 55 16.11 1.98 -4.73
C ARG A 55 17.60 2.25 -4.92
N ARG A 56 18.21 1.44 -5.81
CA ARG A 56 19.57 1.64 -6.32
C ARG A 56 19.55 2.08 -7.77
N TYR A 57 20.66 2.67 -8.20
CA TYR A 57 20.95 2.85 -9.61
C TYR A 57 21.38 1.51 -10.25
N PRO A 58 21.36 1.38 -11.60
CA PRO A 58 21.81 0.16 -12.28
C PRO A 58 23.27 -0.21 -12.00
N ASN A 59 24.09 0.76 -11.57
CA ASN A 59 25.47 0.54 -11.15
C ASN A 59 25.61 -0.03 -9.74
N GLY A 60 24.49 -0.27 -9.02
CA GLY A 60 24.44 -0.78 -7.65
C GLY A 60 24.54 0.31 -6.56
N GLU A 61 24.79 1.57 -6.93
CA GLU A 61 24.87 2.66 -5.96
C GLU A 61 23.48 3.04 -5.44
N GLU A 62 23.41 3.40 -4.13
CA GLU A 62 22.16 3.88 -3.52
C GLU A 62 21.74 5.21 -4.15
N ARG A 63 20.47 5.36 -4.49
CA ARG A 63 19.94 6.63 -5.02
C ARG A 63 19.86 7.72 -3.93
N CYS A 64 19.74 7.35 -2.66
CA CYS A 64 19.54 8.29 -1.57
C CYS A 64 20.75 9.22 -1.38
N ILE A 65 20.49 10.52 -1.47
CA ILE A 65 21.49 11.60 -1.28
C ILE A 65 21.43 12.21 0.13
N ALA A 66 20.69 11.60 1.05
CA ALA A 66 20.52 12.07 2.42
C ALA A 66 20.04 13.53 2.56
N CYS A 67 19.12 13.96 1.69
CA CYS A 67 18.56 15.32 1.73
C CYS A 67 17.58 15.55 2.91
N LYS A 68 17.10 14.47 3.56
CA LYS A 68 16.15 14.45 4.69
C LYS A 68 14.77 15.06 4.41
N LEU A 69 14.38 15.30 3.17
CA LEU A 69 13.06 15.81 2.84
C LEU A 69 11.95 14.85 3.27
N CYS A 70 12.14 13.54 3.06
CA CYS A 70 11.17 12.52 3.46
C CYS A 70 10.99 12.42 4.98
N GLU A 71 12.05 12.66 5.78
CA GLU A 71 11.98 12.77 7.24
C GLU A 71 11.18 14.02 7.64
N ALA A 72 11.46 15.16 7.01
CA ALA A 72 10.83 16.44 7.34
C ALA A 72 9.33 16.49 6.97
N VAL A 73 8.93 15.84 5.87
CA VAL A 73 7.54 15.85 5.39
C VAL A 73 6.67 14.79 6.08
N CYS A 74 7.26 13.84 6.81
CA CYS A 74 6.53 12.72 7.41
C CYS A 74 5.59 13.19 8.53
N PRO A 75 4.24 13.11 8.34
CA PRO A 75 3.29 13.58 9.35
C PRO A 75 3.28 12.72 10.61
N ALA A 76 3.70 11.47 10.51
CA ALA A 76 3.76 10.52 11.62
C ALA A 76 5.13 10.48 12.31
N LEU A 77 6.12 11.26 11.83
CA LEU A 77 7.51 11.24 12.32
C LEU A 77 8.06 9.81 12.42
N ALA A 78 7.75 8.99 11.41
CA ALA A 78 8.10 7.57 11.37
C ALA A 78 9.49 7.32 10.79
N ILE A 79 10.09 8.30 10.11
CA ILE A 79 11.38 8.18 9.40
C ILE A 79 12.47 8.85 10.23
N THR A 80 13.60 8.16 10.36
CA THR A 80 14.79 8.69 11.02
C THR A 80 16.00 8.52 10.10
N ILE A 81 16.71 9.62 9.80
CA ILE A 81 17.83 9.63 8.87
C ILE A 81 19.08 10.24 9.55
N GLU A 82 20.18 9.49 9.52
CA GLU A 82 21.51 10.00 9.81
C GLU A 82 22.35 10.01 8.55
N SER A 83 23.20 11.01 8.40
CA SER A 83 24.01 11.19 7.20
C SER A 83 25.45 11.52 7.53
N ALA A 84 26.38 11.04 6.69
CA ALA A 84 27.76 11.42 6.71
C ALA A 84 28.22 11.96 5.35
N VAL A 85 29.28 12.74 5.36
CA VAL A 85 29.98 13.18 4.16
C VAL A 85 30.99 12.11 3.79
N ARG A 86 31.04 11.71 2.51
CA ARG A 86 32.07 10.82 1.95
C ARG A 86 33.35 11.59 1.62
N ASP A 87 34.40 10.86 1.32
CA ASP A 87 35.71 11.43 0.91
C ASP A 87 35.61 12.25 -0.39
N ASP A 88 34.63 11.94 -1.24
CA ASP A 88 34.32 12.67 -2.48
C ASP A 88 33.51 13.97 -2.27
N GLY A 89 33.21 14.31 -1.01
CA GLY A 89 32.40 15.47 -0.62
C GLY A 89 30.89 15.27 -0.78
N THR A 90 30.43 14.12 -1.32
CA THR A 90 29.00 13.81 -1.41
C THR A 90 28.43 13.37 -0.08
N ARG A 91 27.11 13.57 0.09
CA ARG A 91 26.41 13.14 1.29
C ARG A 91 25.71 11.82 1.07
N ARG A 92 25.77 10.90 2.05
CA ARG A 92 25.07 9.61 2.04
C ARG A 92 24.48 9.32 3.41
N THR A 93 23.45 8.48 3.42
CA THR A 93 22.84 7.98 4.65
C THR A 93 23.72 6.94 5.32
N THR A 94 24.03 7.13 6.58
CA THR A 94 24.59 6.09 7.46
C THR A 94 23.49 5.26 8.09
N ARG A 95 22.34 5.91 8.36
CA ARG A 95 21.15 5.28 8.92
C ARG A 95 19.91 5.79 8.19
N TYR A 96 18.99 4.90 7.88
CA TYR A 96 17.69 5.22 7.32
C TYR A 96 16.69 4.22 7.87
N ASP A 97 15.91 4.62 8.84
CA ASP A 97 14.96 3.73 9.51
C ASP A 97 13.53 4.23 9.34
N ILE A 98 12.61 3.30 9.18
CA ILE A 98 11.17 3.56 9.16
C ILE A 98 10.49 2.72 10.24
N ASP A 99 9.82 3.36 11.17
CA ASP A 99 8.92 2.70 12.13
C ASP A 99 7.55 2.48 11.47
N LEU A 100 7.33 1.28 10.92
CA LEU A 100 6.08 0.94 10.25
C LEU A 100 4.88 0.88 11.21
N THR A 101 5.11 0.83 12.52
CA THR A 101 4.02 0.91 13.51
C THR A 101 3.47 2.32 13.67
N LYS A 102 4.23 3.34 13.28
CA LYS A 102 3.81 4.75 13.25
C LYS A 102 3.37 5.18 11.85
N CYS A 103 3.94 4.58 10.81
CA CYS A 103 3.69 4.96 9.43
C CYS A 103 2.21 4.82 9.07
N ILE A 104 1.66 5.85 8.42
CA ILE A 104 0.27 5.85 7.94
C ILE A 104 0.15 5.62 6.43
N PHE A 105 1.25 5.28 5.76
CA PHE A 105 1.31 5.00 4.32
C PHE A 105 0.70 6.12 3.46
N CYS A 106 1.02 7.36 3.78
CA CYS A 106 0.48 8.54 3.07
C CYS A 106 1.18 8.85 1.74
N GLY A 107 2.36 8.29 1.47
CA GLY A 107 3.13 8.48 0.25
C GLY A 107 3.93 9.80 0.16
N PHE A 108 3.84 10.70 1.14
CA PHE A 108 4.54 12.00 1.08
C PHE A 108 6.06 11.86 1.02
N CYS A 109 6.62 10.81 1.63
CA CYS A 109 8.05 10.52 1.54
C CYS A 109 8.49 10.19 0.11
N GLU A 110 7.65 9.46 -0.64
CA GLU A 110 7.88 9.14 -2.04
C GLU A 110 7.73 10.37 -2.94
N GLU A 111 6.69 11.17 -2.71
CA GLU A 111 6.43 12.40 -3.49
C GLU A 111 7.50 13.47 -3.28
N SER A 112 8.07 13.56 -2.08
CA SER A 112 9.09 14.54 -1.74
C SER A 112 10.51 14.16 -2.18
N CYS A 113 10.72 12.93 -2.66
CA CYS A 113 12.06 12.43 -2.98
C CYS A 113 12.55 12.91 -4.35
N PRO A 114 13.58 13.78 -4.42
CA PRO A 114 14.03 14.37 -5.70
C PRO A 114 14.80 13.37 -6.58
N VAL A 115 15.21 12.23 -6.04
CA VAL A 115 16.03 11.21 -6.74
C VAL A 115 15.30 9.88 -6.87
N ASP A 116 14.02 9.83 -6.51
CA ASP A 116 13.19 8.63 -6.60
C ASP A 116 13.82 7.42 -5.89
N SER A 117 14.36 7.68 -4.69
CA SER A 117 15.05 6.68 -3.87
C SER A 117 14.10 5.92 -2.97
N ILE A 118 13.27 6.63 -2.19
CA ILE A 118 12.23 6.01 -1.37
C ILE A 118 10.95 5.89 -2.20
N VAL A 119 10.37 4.69 -2.21
CA VAL A 119 9.13 4.39 -2.93
C VAL A 119 8.25 3.48 -2.09
N GLU A 120 6.95 3.54 -2.31
CA GLU A 120 6.00 2.58 -1.78
C GLU A 120 5.74 1.49 -2.82
N THR A 121 5.73 0.23 -2.40
CA THR A 121 5.55 -0.93 -3.28
C THR A 121 4.13 -1.46 -3.21
N ARG A 122 3.82 -2.47 -4.04
CA ARG A 122 2.54 -3.20 -3.95
C ARG A 122 2.52 -4.26 -2.85
N LEU A 123 3.59 -4.39 -2.06
CA LEU A 123 3.67 -5.36 -1.00
C LEU A 123 2.76 -4.95 0.17
N LEU A 124 1.78 -5.79 0.46
CA LEU A 124 0.87 -5.66 1.59
C LEU A 124 1.10 -6.74 2.64
N GLU A 125 1.64 -7.89 2.22
CA GLU A 125 1.77 -9.08 3.04
C GLU A 125 3.11 -9.07 3.79
N TYR A 126 3.18 -8.34 4.87
CA TYR A 126 4.29 -8.37 5.83
C TYR A 126 3.69 -8.27 7.24
N HIS A 127 4.35 -8.90 8.18
CA HIS A 127 3.91 -8.93 9.58
C HIS A 127 5.10 -9.03 10.51
N GLY A 128 4.87 -8.81 11.79
CA GLY A 128 5.83 -9.03 12.85
C GLY A 128 5.12 -9.55 14.09
N GLU A 129 5.77 -10.42 14.84
CA GLU A 129 5.26 -10.93 16.11
C GLU A 129 5.55 -9.95 17.26
N LYS A 130 6.60 -9.17 17.11
CA LYS A 130 7.06 -8.20 18.12
C LYS A 130 7.14 -6.81 17.51
N ARG A 131 7.01 -5.79 18.33
CA ARG A 131 7.06 -4.38 17.90
C ARG A 131 8.33 -4.03 17.11
N GLY A 132 9.48 -4.59 17.48
CA GLY A 132 10.76 -4.36 16.80
C GLY A 132 10.83 -4.92 15.38
N ASP A 133 10.04 -5.94 15.06
CA ASP A 133 10.06 -6.59 13.76
C ASP A 133 9.55 -5.67 12.64
N LEU A 134 8.73 -4.68 12.98
CA LEU A 134 8.20 -3.67 12.07
C LEU A 134 9.02 -2.38 12.05
N TYR A 135 10.22 -2.42 12.60
CA TYR A 135 11.19 -1.32 12.50
C TYR A 135 12.18 -1.62 11.38
N TYR A 136 11.88 -1.09 10.21
CA TYR A 136 12.65 -1.38 9.00
C TYR A 136 13.89 -0.50 8.93
N THR A 137 15.04 -1.16 8.95
CA THR A 137 16.35 -0.52 8.79
C THR A 137 16.68 -0.26 7.31
N LYS A 138 17.70 0.54 7.06
CA LYS A 138 18.21 0.84 5.72
C LYS A 138 18.45 -0.41 4.88
N ASP A 139 19.11 -1.43 5.46
CA ASP A 139 19.47 -2.65 4.74
C ASP A 139 18.23 -3.46 4.36
N MET A 140 17.22 -3.52 5.24
CA MET A 140 15.95 -4.17 4.95
C MET A 140 15.20 -3.45 3.82
N LEU A 141 15.16 -2.11 3.84
CA LEU A 141 14.52 -1.31 2.80
C LEU A 141 15.23 -1.45 1.45
N LEU A 142 16.55 -1.54 1.44
CA LEU A 142 17.34 -1.80 0.22
C LEU A 142 17.10 -3.22 -0.29
N ALA A 143 17.04 -4.23 0.59
CA ALA A 143 16.74 -5.60 0.20
C ALA A 143 15.36 -5.73 -0.47
N VAL A 144 14.34 -5.02 0.05
CA VAL A 144 13.04 -4.93 -0.60
C VAL A 144 13.16 -4.26 -1.97
N GLY A 145 13.89 -3.17 -2.08
CA GLY A 145 14.14 -2.49 -3.35
C GLY A 145 14.81 -3.39 -4.38
N ASP A 146 15.88 -4.06 -3.99
CA ASP A 146 16.63 -4.97 -4.87
C ASP A 146 15.76 -6.16 -5.35
N ALA A 147 14.89 -6.70 -4.47
CA ALA A 147 14.00 -7.81 -4.81
C ALA A 147 12.87 -7.44 -5.78
N TYR A 148 12.37 -6.20 -5.70
CA TYR A 148 11.19 -5.77 -6.43
C TYR A 148 11.45 -4.64 -7.46
N GLU A 149 12.71 -4.29 -7.74
CA GLU A 149 13.08 -3.17 -8.63
C GLU A 149 12.41 -3.28 -10.00
N ALA A 150 12.33 -4.47 -10.60
CA ALA A 150 11.69 -4.66 -11.90
C ALA A 150 10.20 -4.25 -11.90
N GLN A 151 9.48 -4.57 -10.82
CA GLN A 151 8.09 -4.17 -10.67
C GLN A 151 7.98 -2.68 -10.36
N ILE A 152 8.81 -2.17 -9.46
CA ILE A 152 8.86 -0.76 -9.09
C ILE A 152 9.12 0.11 -10.32
N ALA A 153 10.11 -0.25 -11.16
CA ALA A 153 10.43 0.50 -12.37
C ALA A 153 9.24 0.55 -13.34
N LYS A 154 8.55 -0.57 -13.54
CA LYS A 154 7.36 -0.64 -14.39
C LYS A 154 6.21 0.21 -13.84
N ASP A 155 6.00 0.19 -12.53
CA ASP A 155 4.96 0.98 -11.87
C ASP A 155 5.26 2.48 -11.97
N ARG A 156 6.52 2.85 -11.82
CA ARG A 156 6.99 4.25 -11.99
C ARG A 156 6.83 4.72 -13.43
N GLU A 157 7.11 3.90 -14.42
CA GLU A 157 6.88 4.22 -15.82
C GLU A 157 5.39 4.43 -16.11
N SER A 158 4.52 3.56 -15.60
CA SER A 158 3.07 3.66 -15.79
C SER A 158 2.46 4.89 -15.10
N ASP A 159 3.08 5.39 -14.04
CA ASP A 159 2.65 6.57 -13.28
C ASP A 159 3.30 7.89 -13.74
N ALA A 160 4.26 7.84 -14.64
CA ALA A 160 5.05 9.01 -15.07
C ALA A 160 4.20 10.19 -15.58
N SER A 161 3.03 9.92 -16.18
CA SER A 161 2.12 10.96 -16.69
C SER A 161 1.39 11.76 -15.60
N TYR A 162 1.47 11.31 -14.34
CA TYR A 162 0.77 11.91 -13.19
C TYR A 162 1.71 12.56 -12.16
N ARG A 163 3.01 12.59 -12.45
CA ARG A 163 4.08 13.11 -11.58
C ARG A 163 4.72 14.37 -12.13
#